data_bff93228a2f896474854397dbef38b8d
#
_entry.id   bff93228a2f896474854397dbef38b8d
#
_cell.length_a   1.000
_cell.length_b   1.000
_cell.length_c   1.000
_cell.angle_alpha   90.00
_cell.angle_beta   90.00
_cell.angle_gamma   90.00
#
_symmetry.space_group_name_H-M   'P 1'
#
loop_
_entity.id
_entity.type
_entity.pdbx_description
1 polymer ?
#
loop_
_entity_poly.entity_id
_entity_poly.type
_entity_poly.pdbx_seq_one_letter_code
_entity_poly.pdbx_strand_id
1 'polypeptide(L)'
;IPWLKTGDLNDGFIKKIPEFITDLALEKTSVRLNPVGSVLMAMYGATIGKLGILDISATTNQACCACIPYEGIHNKYLFYYLMSMRRSYIGMAEGGAQPNISKEKIVNSLIPLPPLAEQKRIVAKIEELLPLVERYAAAYEKLEQFNAKFPEDMKKSILQYAIQGKLVEQRAEEGTGEELYQQIQTEKQHLIAEKKIKKEKPLPEIAEDEVPFDIPESWKWVRLQNIATALGDGIHGTPQYTINGGYYFINGNNLAEGKIEIKPDTKQVDASEYEKHKKPLDANTILISINGTIGNYAFYEEEPIILGKSACYFSLLNGVCKEYICIFLKSKVFFDYARQEATQTTIKNVSLKSMRMLPVPLPPLAEQKRIVAKIEELLPLCERLK
;
A
#
# COMPACT_ATOMS: atom_id res chain seq x y z
N ILE A 1 -16.44 42.28 23.02
CA ILE A 1 -16.06 42.68 21.65
C ILE A 1 -15.19 41.54 21.06
N PRO A 2 -15.54 41.01 19.87
CA PRO A 2 -14.75 39.94 19.23
C PRO A 2 -13.30 40.34 19.00
N TRP A 3 -12.35 39.46 19.33
CA TRP A 3 -10.92 39.68 19.19
C TRP A 3 -10.27 38.59 18.36
N LEU A 4 -9.93 38.94 17.13
CA LEU A 4 -9.39 38.00 16.12
C LEU A 4 -7.88 37.87 16.21
N LYS A 5 -7.41 36.66 16.13
CA LYS A 5 -5.99 36.29 15.95
C LYS A 5 -5.72 35.81 14.52
N THR A 6 -4.46 35.86 14.09
CA THR A 6 -4.07 35.42 12.75
C THR A 6 -4.42 33.94 12.45
N GLY A 7 -4.55 33.11 13.48
CA GLY A 7 -5.01 31.72 13.36
C GLY A 7 -6.46 31.58 12.91
N ASP A 8 -7.30 32.59 13.17
CA ASP A 8 -8.73 32.59 12.81
C ASP A 8 -8.97 32.97 11.34
N LEU A 9 -7.95 33.45 10.63
CA LEU A 9 -8.04 33.77 9.20
C LEU A 9 -8.12 32.44 8.39
N ASN A 10 -9.08 32.39 7.48
CA ASN A 10 -9.44 31.16 6.74
C ASN A 10 -9.50 31.33 5.23
N ASP A 11 -8.96 32.42 4.69
CA ASP A 11 -9.06 32.81 3.28
C ASP A 11 -10.49 32.96 2.77
N GLY A 12 -11.37 33.43 3.63
CA GLY A 12 -12.81 33.65 3.34
C GLY A 12 -13.46 34.65 4.28
N PHE A 13 -14.78 34.57 4.43
CA PHE A 13 -15.53 35.40 5.34
C PHE A 13 -15.41 34.91 6.78
N ILE A 14 -15.10 35.84 7.70
CA ILE A 14 -15.01 35.60 9.15
C ILE A 14 -16.35 35.89 9.80
N LYS A 15 -17.13 34.87 10.06
CA LYS A 15 -18.48 34.94 10.63
C LYS A 15 -18.50 34.74 12.15
N LYS A 16 -17.50 34.04 12.70
CA LYS A 16 -17.40 33.73 14.13
C LYS A 16 -15.98 33.92 14.57
N ILE A 17 -15.79 34.50 15.75
CA ILE A 17 -14.51 34.70 16.39
C ILE A 17 -14.63 34.13 17.81
N PRO A 18 -13.74 33.22 18.24
CA PRO A 18 -13.90 32.48 19.49
C PRO A 18 -13.52 33.30 20.74
N GLU A 19 -12.71 34.35 20.59
CA GLU A 19 -12.20 35.12 21.71
C GLU A 19 -12.78 36.53 21.74
N PHE A 20 -12.82 37.14 22.93
CA PHE A 20 -13.40 38.44 23.16
C PHE A 20 -12.51 39.26 24.10
N ILE A 21 -12.61 40.61 23.96
CA ILE A 21 -12.05 41.58 24.90
C ILE A 21 -13.19 42.38 25.53
N THR A 22 -12.90 43.04 26.65
CA THR A 22 -13.84 43.93 27.34
C THR A 22 -13.92 45.31 26.67
N ASP A 23 -14.99 46.03 26.90
CA ASP A 23 -15.12 47.43 26.46
C ASP A 23 -14.02 48.29 27.05
N LEU A 24 -13.65 48.05 28.31
CA LEU A 24 -12.54 48.75 28.99
C LEU A 24 -11.19 48.50 28.27
N ALA A 25 -10.96 47.31 27.72
CA ALA A 25 -9.75 47.04 26.94
C ALA A 25 -9.74 47.85 25.63
N LEU A 26 -10.89 48.01 24.97
CA LEU A 26 -10.99 48.85 23.76
C LEU A 26 -10.70 50.33 24.10
N GLU A 27 -11.22 50.82 25.21
CA GLU A 27 -11.01 52.23 25.63
C GLU A 27 -9.56 52.53 26.07
N LYS A 28 -8.91 51.60 26.79
CA LYS A 28 -7.61 51.84 27.43
C LYS A 28 -6.42 51.35 26.66
N THR A 29 -6.61 50.74 25.49
CA THR A 29 -5.49 50.21 24.68
C THR A 29 -5.51 50.81 23.26
N SER A 30 -4.47 50.51 22.48
CA SER A 30 -4.33 50.90 21.08
C SER A 30 -5.17 50.04 20.10
N VAL A 31 -5.93 49.06 20.62
CA VAL A 31 -6.80 48.17 19.81
C VAL A 31 -7.91 48.97 19.17
N ARG A 32 -8.21 48.69 17.90
CA ARG A 32 -9.25 49.34 17.13
C ARG A 32 -10.32 48.38 16.66
N LEU A 33 -11.58 48.83 16.70
CA LEU A 33 -12.67 48.09 16.13
C LEU A 33 -12.66 48.26 14.60
N ASN A 34 -12.53 47.17 13.87
CA ASN A 34 -12.60 47.13 12.41
C ASN A 34 -14.06 46.87 11.98
N PRO A 35 -14.60 47.64 11.05
CA PRO A 35 -15.98 47.44 10.59
C PRO A 35 -16.14 46.19 9.73
N VAL A 36 -17.39 45.76 9.57
CA VAL A 36 -17.80 44.75 8.58
C VAL A 36 -17.26 45.11 7.20
N GLY A 37 -16.80 44.14 6.43
CA GLY A 37 -16.21 44.35 5.11
C GLY A 37 -14.71 44.62 5.10
N SER A 38 -14.09 44.86 6.29
CA SER A 38 -12.63 45.02 6.38
C SER A 38 -11.92 43.74 5.89
N VAL A 39 -10.85 43.93 5.11
CA VAL A 39 -9.99 42.83 4.66
C VAL A 39 -8.79 42.71 5.61
N LEU A 40 -8.64 41.58 6.22
CA LEU A 40 -7.58 41.29 7.19
C LEU A 40 -6.48 40.46 6.56
N MET A 41 -5.20 40.73 6.92
CA MET A 41 -4.05 39.97 6.48
C MET A 41 -3.12 39.65 7.64
N ALA A 42 -2.72 38.38 7.77
CA ALA A 42 -1.70 37.95 8.73
C ALA A 42 -0.32 38.42 8.30
N MET A 43 0.45 38.96 9.27
CA MET A 43 1.78 39.52 9.06
C MET A 43 2.92 38.63 9.61
N TYR A 44 2.64 37.63 10.46
CA TYR A 44 3.67 36.91 11.23
C TYR A 44 3.66 35.41 11.00
N GLY A 45 4.86 34.81 10.97
CA GLY A 45 5.11 33.40 11.00
C GLY A 45 4.55 32.64 9.80
N ALA A 46 4.15 31.37 10.03
CA ALA A 46 3.61 30.49 9.00
C ALA A 46 2.27 30.97 8.39
N THR A 47 1.63 31.97 9.00
CA THR A 47 0.34 32.52 8.53
C THR A 47 0.49 33.75 7.64
N ILE A 48 1.70 34.22 7.36
CA ILE A 48 1.93 35.41 6.53
C ILE A 48 1.14 35.30 5.21
N GLY A 49 0.36 36.36 4.92
CA GLY A 49 -0.47 36.44 3.72
C GLY A 49 -1.78 35.66 3.79
N LYS A 50 -2.10 34.99 4.90
CA LYS A 50 -3.48 34.51 5.14
C LYS A 50 -4.43 35.68 5.25
N LEU A 51 -5.60 35.57 4.69
CA LEU A 51 -6.59 36.63 4.55
C LEU A 51 -7.93 36.29 5.22
N GLY A 52 -8.71 37.30 5.46
CA GLY A 52 -10.11 37.17 5.85
C GLY A 52 -10.90 38.46 5.56
N ILE A 53 -12.19 38.33 5.25
CA ILE A 53 -13.13 39.47 5.17
C ILE A 53 -14.01 39.39 6.40
N LEU A 54 -14.10 40.48 7.18
CA LEU A 54 -14.99 40.53 8.34
C LEU A 54 -16.48 40.57 7.92
N ASP A 55 -17.24 39.59 8.39
CA ASP A 55 -18.70 39.57 8.30
C ASP A 55 -19.35 40.10 9.58
N ILE A 56 -18.55 40.29 10.62
CA ILE A 56 -18.91 40.96 11.89
C ILE A 56 -17.84 41.96 12.25
N SER A 57 -18.18 43.04 12.95
CA SER A 57 -17.18 43.98 13.47
C SER A 57 -16.31 43.32 14.53
N ALA A 58 -14.98 43.49 14.43
CA ALA A 58 -14.03 42.83 15.32
C ALA A 58 -12.77 43.67 15.53
N THR A 59 -12.14 43.43 16.66
CA THR A 59 -10.78 43.86 16.93
C THR A 59 -9.76 42.82 16.53
N THR A 60 -8.48 43.15 16.37
CA THR A 60 -7.41 42.24 15.97
C THR A 60 -6.21 42.37 16.86
N ASN A 61 -5.39 41.31 16.94
CA ASN A 61 -4.07 41.40 17.54
C ASN A 61 -3.08 42.14 16.60
N GLN A 62 -1.90 42.48 17.10
CA GLN A 62 -0.88 43.25 16.35
C GLN A 62 -0.29 42.45 15.16
N ALA A 63 -0.44 41.15 15.12
CA ALA A 63 0.02 40.32 14.02
C ALA A 63 -0.90 40.32 12.79
N CYS A 64 -2.01 41.05 12.86
CA CYS A 64 -3.01 41.18 11.81
C CYS A 64 -3.08 42.64 11.31
N CYS A 65 -2.88 42.83 9.99
CA CYS A 65 -3.12 44.10 9.31
C CYS A 65 -4.56 44.15 8.85
N ALA A 66 -5.28 45.21 9.22
CA ALA A 66 -6.65 45.49 8.75
C ALA A 66 -6.62 46.51 7.64
N CYS A 67 -7.17 46.18 6.49
CA CYS A 67 -7.41 47.06 5.35
C CYS A 67 -8.89 47.39 5.28
N ILE A 68 -9.27 48.62 5.60
CA ILE A 68 -10.62 49.09 5.52
C ILE A 68 -10.79 49.73 4.13
N PRO A 69 -11.61 49.13 3.23
CA PRO A 69 -11.78 49.67 1.88
C PRO A 69 -12.45 51.03 1.88
N TYR A 70 -11.95 51.96 1.09
CA TYR A 70 -12.62 53.22 0.82
C TYR A 70 -13.79 53.03 -0.13
N GLU A 71 -14.68 54.03 -0.17
CA GLU A 71 -15.74 54.11 -1.19
C GLU A 71 -15.09 54.03 -2.59
N GLY A 72 -15.61 53.17 -3.46
CA GLY A 72 -15.03 52.90 -4.78
C GLY A 72 -14.07 51.71 -4.85
N ILE A 73 -13.71 51.09 -3.72
CA ILE A 73 -12.93 49.84 -3.68
C ILE A 73 -13.82 48.68 -3.21
N HIS A 74 -14.02 47.72 -4.09
CA HIS A 74 -14.74 46.49 -3.74
C HIS A 74 -13.88 45.58 -2.84
N ASN A 75 -14.38 45.26 -1.64
CA ASN A 75 -13.60 44.49 -0.65
C ASN A 75 -13.14 43.12 -1.14
N LYS A 76 -13.95 42.36 -1.91
CA LYS A 76 -13.56 41.11 -2.52
C LYS A 76 -12.50 41.30 -3.61
N TYR A 77 -12.52 42.44 -4.34
CA TYR A 77 -11.45 42.76 -5.29
C TYR A 77 -10.11 42.94 -4.58
N LEU A 78 -10.10 43.74 -3.49
CA LEU A 78 -8.93 43.89 -2.64
C LEU A 78 -8.47 42.55 -2.05
N PHE A 79 -9.39 41.73 -1.57
CA PHE A 79 -9.11 40.42 -1.01
C PHE A 79 -8.41 39.49 -2.05
N TYR A 80 -8.97 39.36 -3.26
CA TYR A 80 -8.35 38.52 -4.30
C TYR A 80 -7.03 39.09 -4.81
N TYR A 81 -6.90 40.41 -4.88
CA TYR A 81 -5.62 41.05 -5.20
C TYR A 81 -4.55 40.69 -4.13
N LEU A 82 -4.82 40.88 -2.86
CA LEU A 82 -3.90 40.52 -1.78
C LEU A 82 -3.59 39.05 -1.75
N MET A 83 -4.55 38.18 -2.09
CA MET A 83 -4.35 36.74 -2.23
C MET A 83 -3.38 36.42 -3.38
N SER A 84 -3.48 37.07 -4.51
CA SER A 84 -2.57 36.90 -5.64
C SER A 84 -1.13 37.29 -5.29
N MET A 85 -0.97 38.29 -4.44
CA MET A 85 0.33 38.79 -3.96
C MET A 85 0.95 38.01 -2.81
N ARG A 86 0.29 36.97 -2.30
CA ARG A 86 0.73 36.20 -1.12
C ARG A 86 2.18 35.74 -1.21
N ARG A 87 2.60 35.17 -2.35
CA ARG A 87 3.98 34.70 -2.55
C ARG A 87 4.98 35.85 -2.46
N SER A 88 4.64 37.02 -2.98
CA SER A 88 5.48 38.21 -2.90
C SER A 88 5.59 38.69 -1.45
N TYR A 89 4.51 38.72 -0.68
CA TYR A 89 4.55 39.08 0.73
C TYR A 89 5.36 38.11 1.58
N ILE A 90 5.27 36.82 1.33
CA ILE A 90 6.12 35.80 1.98
C ILE A 90 7.59 36.05 1.63
N GLY A 91 7.91 36.39 0.37
CA GLY A 91 9.29 36.70 -0.06
C GLY A 91 9.84 38.03 0.51
N MET A 92 8.97 38.97 0.89
CA MET A 92 9.32 40.23 1.56
C MET A 92 9.47 40.11 3.07
N ALA A 93 9.08 38.97 3.66
CA ALA A 93 9.17 38.75 5.10
C ALA A 93 10.62 38.65 5.57
N GLU A 94 10.91 39.22 6.72
CA GLU A 94 12.23 39.27 7.35
C GLU A 94 12.19 38.62 8.74
N GLY A 95 13.33 38.15 9.23
CA GLY A 95 13.45 37.49 10.53
C GLY A 95 13.71 35.99 10.42
N GLY A 96 14.58 35.43 11.25
CA GLY A 96 15.04 34.05 11.17
C GLY A 96 13.97 33.03 11.58
N ALA A 97 13.85 32.72 12.87
CA ALA A 97 12.95 31.66 13.35
C ALA A 97 11.46 32.03 13.26
N GLN A 98 11.11 33.32 13.25
CA GLN A 98 9.72 33.79 13.11
C GLN A 98 9.68 34.97 12.14
N PRO A 99 9.57 34.68 10.81
CA PRO A 99 9.53 35.72 9.79
C PRO A 99 8.31 36.60 9.98
N ASN A 100 8.44 37.90 9.63
CA ASN A 100 7.33 38.83 9.63
C ASN A 100 7.44 39.82 8.47
N ILE A 101 6.29 40.33 8.03
CA ILE A 101 6.21 41.44 7.08
C ILE A 101 5.70 42.67 7.81
N SER A 102 6.39 43.83 7.63
CA SER A 102 5.95 45.07 8.24
C SER A 102 4.67 45.61 7.60
N LYS A 103 3.86 46.31 8.38
CA LYS A 103 2.67 47.01 7.86
C LYS A 103 3.04 47.99 6.75
N GLU A 104 4.19 48.67 6.86
CA GLU A 104 4.67 49.60 5.84
C GLU A 104 4.83 48.93 4.46
N LYS A 105 5.41 47.73 4.41
CA LYS A 105 5.54 46.98 3.15
C LYS A 105 4.18 46.66 2.53
N ILE A 106 3.17 46.36 3.35
CA ILE A 106 1.80 46.09 2.88
C ILE A 106 1.15 47.37 2.36
N VAL A 107 1.23 48.49 3.09
CA VAL A 107 0.64 49.78 2.73
C VAL A 107 1.25 50.33 1.44
N ASN A 108 2.53 50.10 1.19
CA ASN A 108 3.25 50.54 0.00
C ASN A 108 3.03 49.60 -1.21
N SER A 109 2.18 48.60 -1.10
CA SER A 109 1.86 47.75 -2.25
C SER A 109 1.08 48.50 -3.32
N LEU A 110 1.57 48.40 -4.57
CA LEU A 110 0.87 48.99 -5.71
C LEU A 110 -0.32 48.10 -6.09
N ILE A 111 -1.53 48.67 -6.08
CA ILE A 111 -2.76 47.98 -6.49
C ILE A 111 -3.29 48.57 -7.79
N PRO A 112 -3.58 47.78 -8.83
CA PRO A 112 -4.30 48.24 -10.00
C PRO A 112 -5.75 48.58 -9.60
N LEU A 113 -6.22 49.76 -9.97
CA LEU A 113 -7.56 50.24 -9.56
C LEU A 113 -8.45 50.51 -10.79
N PRO A 114 -9.11 49.45 -11.32
CA PRO A 114 -10.11 49.66 -12.37
C PRO A 114 -11.40 50.30 -11.81
N PRO A 115 -12.29 50.81 -12.67
CA PRO A 115 -13.60 51.29 -12.26
C PRO A 115 -14.37 50.26 -11.43
N LEU A 116 -15.18 50.70 -10.45
CA LEU A 116 -15.88 49.80 -9.52
C LEU A 116 -16.72 48.72 -10.22
N ALA A 117 -17.37 49.07 -11.35
CA ALA A 117 -18.13 48.11 -12.14
C ALA A 117 -17.22 46.98 -12.72
N GLU A 118 -16.00 47.29 -13.09
CA GLU A 118 -15.03 46.33 -13.57
C GLU A 118 -14.47 45.47 -12.43
N GLN A 119 -14.16 46.06 -11.26
CA GLN A 119 -13.79 45.29 -10.06
C GLN A 119 -14.82 44.21 -9.75
N LYS A 120 -16.13 44.56 -9.80
CA LYS A 120 -17.22 43.59 -9.57
C LYS A 120 -17.26 42.49 -10.63
N ARG A 121 -17.04 42.82 -11.92
CA ARG A 121 -16.98 41.81 -12.99
C ARG A 121 -15.78 40.86 -12.82
N ILE A 122 -14.62 41.39 -12.42
CA ILE A 122 -13.41 40.57 -12.12
C ILE A 122 -13.73 39.61 -10.98
N VAL A 123 -14.29 40.10 -9.88
CA VAL A 123 -14.66 39.23 -8.74
C VAL A 123 -15.66 38.16 -9.16
N ALA A 124 -16.72 38.52 -9.88
CA ALA A 124 -17.70 37.55 -10.36
C ALA A 124 -17.04 36.43 -11.23
N LYS A 125 -16.10 36.84 -12.10
CA LYS A 125 -15.41 35.86 -12.94
C LYS A 125 -14.45 34.97 -12.15
N ILE A 126 -13.76 35.48 -11.13
CA ILE A 126 -12.93 34.66 -10.21
C ILE A 126 -13.82 33.67 -9.47
N GLU A 127 -14.95 34.12 -8.90
CA GLU A 127 -15.89 33.27 -8.15
C GLU A 127 -16.57 32.20 -9.03
N GLU A 128 -16.76 32.46 -10.32
CA GLU A 128 -17.23 31.49 -11.31
C GLU A 128 -16.16 30.39 -11.58
N LEU A 129 -14.89 30.80 -11.66
CA LEU A 129 -13.81 29.90 -12.08
C LEU A 129 -13.21 29.09 -10.92
N LEU A 130 -13.13 29.63 -9.71
CA LEU A 130 -12.51 28.94 -8.57
C LEU A 130 -13.09 27.55 -8.30
N PRO A 131 -14.42 27.32 -8.30
CA PRO A 131 -14.99 25.99 -8.12
C PRO A 131 -14.57 24.99 -9.22
N LEU A 132 -14.34 25.48 -10.45
CA LEU A 132 -13.85 24.64 -11.55
C LEU A 132 -12.39 24.23 -11.35
N VAL A 133 -11.55 25.15 -10.83
CA VAL A 133 -10.15 24.87 -10.47
C VAL A 133 -10.09 23.83 -9.34
N GLU A 134 -10.93 23.98 -8.31
CA GLU A 134 -11.02 23.01 -7.20
C GLU A 134 -11.45 21.62 -7.69
N ARG A 135 -12.47 21.56 -8.55
CA ARG A 135 -12.92 20.30 -9.16
C ARG A 135 -11.84 19.67 -10.02
N TYR A 136 -11.11 20.46 -10.78
CA TYR A 136 -9.99 19.98 -11.58
C TYR A 136 -8.87 19.44 -10.68
N ALA A 137 -8.49 20.17 -9.64
CA ALA A 137 -7.46 19.74 -8.70
C ALA A 137 -7.82 18.39 -8.04
N ALA A 138 -9.06 18.26 -7.58
CA ALA A 138 -9.56 17.02 -6.98
C ALA A 138 -9.57 15.84 -7.98
N ALA A 139 -9.97 16.10 -9.23
CA ALA A 139 -9.95 15.07 -10.28
C ALA A 139 -8.52 14.66 -10.68
N TYR A 140 -7.61 15.63 -10.76
CA TYR A 140 -6.19 15.39 -11.05
C TYR A 140 -5.52 14.56 -9.94
N GLU A 141 -5.73 14.93 -8.69
CA GLU A 141 -5.21 14.17 -7.52
C GLU A 141 -5.70 12.72 -7.52
N LYS A 142 -6.98 12.52 -7.84
CA LYS A 142 -7.55 11.17 -7.97
C LYS A 142 -6.94 10.37 -9.12
N LEU A 143 -6.71 11.02 -10.26
CA LEU A 143 -6.06 10.41 -11.42
C LEU A 143 -4.62 9.98 -11.08
N GLU A 144 -3.83 10.83 -10.43
CA GLU A 144 -2.49 10.51 -9.97
C GLU A 144 -2.46 9.31 -9.02
N GLN A 145 -3.42 9.25 -8.08
CA GLN A 145 -3.56 8.11 -7.17
C GLN A 145 -3.90 6.82 -7.92
N PHE A 146 -4.75 6.87 -8.93
CA PHE A 146 -5.06 5.72 -9.78
C PHE A 146 -3.84 5.27 -10.58
N ASN A 147 -3.15 6.20 -11.22
CA ASN A 147 -1.96 5.90 -12.02
C ASN A 147 -0.85 5.26 -11.16
N ALA A 148 -0.64 5.76 -9.95
CA ALA A 148 0.35 5.20 -9.02
C ALA A 148 0.02 3.76 -8.57
N LYS A 149 -1.25 3.40 -8.46
CA LYS A 149 -1.70 2.05 -8.04
C LYS A 149 -1.90 1.08 -9.20
N PHE A 150 -2.17 1.59 -10.39
CA PHE A 150 -2.57 0.81 -11.54
C PHE A 150 -1.65 -0.37 -11.86
N PRO A 151 -0.30 -0.23 -11.87
CA PRO A 151 0.59 -1.35 -12.18
C PRO A 151 0.44 -2.51 -11.18
N GLU A 152 0.32 -2.21 -9.89
CA GLU A 152 0.17 -3.22 -8.84
C GLU A 152 -1.22 -3.88 -8.87
N ASP A 153 -2.26 -3.11 -9.11
CA ASP A 153 -3.62 -3.65 -9.21
C ASP A 153 -3.79 -4.50 -10.48
N MET A 154 -3.13 -4.12 -11.58
CA MET A 154 -3.06 -4.92 -12.80
C MET A 154 -2.36 -6.26 -12.55
N LYS A 155 -1.20 -6.27 -11.88
CA LYS A 155 -0.50 -7.51 -11.50
C LYS A 155 -1.39 -8.44 -10.69
N LYS A 156 -2.09 -7.91 -9.67
CA LYS A 156 -3.03 -8.69 -8.85
C LYS A 156 -4.18 -9.27 -9.68
N SER A 157 -4.72 -8.49 -10.62
CA SER A 157 -5.80 -8.94 -11.51
C SER A 157 -5.33 -10.05 -12.45
N ILE A 158 -4.13 -9.93 -13.02
CA ILE A 158 -3.54 -10.95 -13.88
C ILE A 158 -3.34 -12.27 -13.11
N LEU A 159 -2.77 -12.21 -11.89
CA LEU A 159 -2.61 -13.38 -11.03
C LEU A 159 -3.97 -14.01 -10.69
N GLN A 160 -4.98 -13.19 -10.40
CA GLN A 160 -6.33 -13.68 -10.10
C GLN A 160 -6.97 -14.38 -11.32
N TYR A 161 -6.82 -13.81 -12.52
CA TYR A 161 -7.31 -14.45 -13.75
C TYR A 161 -6.58 -15.75 -14.04
N ALA A 162 -5.28 -15.82 -13.76
CA ALA A 162 -4.49 -17.04 -13.94
C ALA A 162 -5.02 -18.21 -13.11
N ILE A 163 -5.29 -17.99 -11.81
CA ILE A 163 -5.74 -19.05 -10.91
C ILE A 163 -7.23 -19.36 -11.04
N GLN A 164 -7.99 -18.52 -11.74
CA GLN A 164 -9.41 -18.77 -12.08
C GLN A 164 -9.61 -19.43 -13.45
N GLY A 165 -8.54 -19.77 -14.19
CA GLY A 165 -8.64 -20.33 -15.52
C GLY A 165 -9.13 -19.36 -16.59
N LYS A 166 -8.99 -18.04 -16.36
CA LYS A 166 -9.47 -16.97 -17.26
C LYS A 166 -8.35 -16.31 -18.06
N LEU A 167 -7.08 -16.67 -17.80
CA LEU A 167 -5.93 -16.02 -18.44
C LEU A 167 -5.58 -16.62 -19.80
N VAL A 168 -5.83 -17.90 -19.99
CA VAL A 168 -5.59 -18.65 -21.24
C VAL A 168 -6.83 -19.45 -21.62
N GLU A 169 -6.95 -19.78 -22.91
CA GLU A 169 -8.07 -20.58 -23.40
C GLU A 169 -8.04 -22.00 -22.83
N GLN A 170 -9.20 -22.57 -22.53
CA GLN A 170 -9.35 -23.98 -22.18
C GLN A 170 -9.22 -24.83 -23.45
N ARG A 171 -8.46 -25.94 -23.39
CA ARG A 171 -8.20 -26.83 -24.51
C ARG A 171 -8.54 -28.26 -24.15
N ALA A 172 -9.53 -28.81 -24.78
CA ALA A 172 -10.01 -30.16 -24.48
C ALA A 172 -8.94 -31.25 -24.74
N GLU A 173 -8.05 -31.03 -25.70
CA GLU A 173 -6.94 -31.94 -26.03
C GLU A 173 -5.87 -32.04 -24.97
N GLU A 174 -5.83 -31.11 -24.01
CA GLU A 174 -4.86 -31.12 -22.91
C GLU A 174 -5.31 -32.01 -21.73
N GLY A 175 -6.50 -32.61 -21.82
CA GLY A 175 -7.08 -33.45 -20.77
C GLY A 175 -7.69 -32.64 -19.64
N THR A 176 -7.84 -33.26 -18.47
CA THR A 176 -8.49 -32.66 -17.31
C THR A 176 -7.60 -32.69 -16.06
N GLY A 177 -7.86 -31.77 -15.11
CA GLY A 177 -7.25 -31.79 -13.78
C GLY A 177 -7.62 -33.04 -12.99
N GLU A 178 -8.78 -33.67 -13.26
CA GLU A 178 -9.14 -34.96 -12.66
C GLU A 178 -8.21 -36.06 -13.14
N GLU A 179 -8.00 -36.20 -14.46
CA GLU A 179 -7.09 -37.19 -15.05
C GLU A 179 -5.66 -37.00 -14.52
N LEU A 180 -5.18 -35.77 -14.49
CA LEU A 180 -3.86 -35.43 -13.92
C LEU A 180 -3.79 -35.80 -12.44
N TYR A 181 -4.81 -35.51 -11.67
CA TYR A 181 -4.85 -35.87 -10.24
C TYR A 181 -4.78 -37.39 -10.03
N GLN A 182 -5.49 -38.18 -10.84
CA GLN A 182 -5.41 -39.65 -10.77
C GLN A 182 -4.01 -40.18 -11.10
N GLN A 183 -3.33 -39.58 -12.09
CA GLN A 183 -1.93 -39.91 -12.41
C GLN A 183 -1.02 -39.61 -11.22
N ILE A 184 -1.15 -38.42 -10.62
CA ILE A 184 -0.40 -37.99 -9.43
C ILE A 184 -0.63 -38.95 -8.26
N GLN A 185 -1.89 -39.38 -8.01
CA GLN A 185 -2.20 -40.32 -6.93
C GLN A 185 -1.59 -41.69 -7.20
N THR A 186 -1.60 -42.16 -8.43
CA THR A 186 -0.97 -43.44 -8.84
C THR A 186 0.54 -43.39 -8.59
N GLU A 187 1.22 -42.32 -9.01
CA GLU A 187 2.64 -42.11 -8.72
C GLU A 187 2.93 -42.09 -7.21
N LYS A 188 2.11 -41.36 -6.45
CA LYS A 188 2.23 -41.26 -4.98
C LYS A 188 2.12 -42.64 -4.32
N GLN A 189 1.16 -43.46 -4.74
CA GLN A 189 1.01 -44.83 -4.22
C GLN A 189 2.20 -45.72 -4.57
N HIS A 190 2.75 -45.60 -5.78
CA HIS A 190 3.96 -46.31 -6.18
C HIS A 190 5.15 -45.93 -5.31
N LEU A 191 5.39 -44.65 -5.07
CA LEU A 191 6.45 -44.13 -4.21
C LEU A 191 6.32 -44.61 -2.74
N ILE A 192 5.07 -44.73 -2.25
CA ILE A 192 4.76 -45.27 -0.93
C ILE A 192 5.09 -46.77 -0.88
N ALA A 193 4.69 -47.53 -1.90
CA ALA A 193 4.98 -48.97 -2.00
C ALA A 193 6.47 -49.25 -2.05
N GLU A 194 7.24 -48.42 -2.75
CA GLU A 194 8.71 -48.49 -2.81
C GLU A 194 9.40 -47.95 -1.54
N LYS A 195 8.66 -47.49 -0.54
CA LYS A 195 9.14 -46.87 0.70
C LYS A 195 10.00 -45.60 0.49
N LYS A 196 9.88 -44.95 -0.67
CA LYS A 196 10.56 -43.68 -0.97
C LYS A 196 9.94 -42.51 -0.22
N ILE A 197 8.60 -42.56 -0.01
CA ILE A 197 7.88 -41.58 0.79
C ILE A 197 7.04 -42.28 1.86
N LYS A 198 6.74 -41.55 2.94
CA LYS A 198 5.92 -42.07 4.04
C LYS A 198 4.42 -41.99 3.67
N LYS A 199 3.68 -43.03 4.05
CA LYS A 199 2.21 -42.99 3.97
C LYS A 199 1.66 -41.94 4.94
N GLU A 200 0.91 -41.00 4.41
CA GLU A 200 0.24 -39.95 5.21
C GLU A 200 -1.20 -40.34 5.53
N LYS A 201 -1.77 -39.68 6.54
CA LYS A 201 -3.20 -39.84 6.83
C LYS A 201 -4.01 -39.15 5.72
N PRO A 202 -5.10 -39.79 5.24
CA PRO A 202 -5.98 -39.16 4.29
C PRO A 202 -6.58 -37.87 4.86
N LEU A 203 -6.69 -36.84 4.02
CA LEU A 203 -7.36 -35.59 4.35
C LEU A 203 -8.86 -35.68 3.99
N PRO A 204 -9.69 -34.92 4.67
CA PRO A 204 -11.11 -34.78 4.29
C PRO A 204 -11.21 -34.17 2.87
N GLU A 205 -12.31 -34.49 2.21
CA GLU A 205 -12.68 -33.84 0.95
C GLU A 205 -12.79 -32.32 1.13
N ILE A 206 -12.64 -31.59 0.03
CA ILE A 206 -12.80 -30.13 0.05
C ILE A 206 -14.29 -29.84 0.06
N ALA A 207 -14.77 -29.17 1.09
CA ALA A 207 -16.17 -28.78 1.21
C ALA A 207 -16.46 -27.52 0.34
N GLU A 208 -17.71 -27.30 -0.03
CA GLU A 208 -18.11 -26.17 -0.88
C GLU A 208 -17.77 -24.81 -0.27
N ASP A 209 -17.84 -24.68 1.05
CA ASP A 209 -17.48 -23.45 1.78
C ASP A 209 -15.98 -23.19 1.88
N GLU A 210 -15.16 -24.19 1.57
CA GLU A 210 -13.70 -24.03 1.47
C GLU A 210 -13.24 -23.58 0.07
N VAL A 211 -14.14 -23.61 -0.94
CA VAL A 211 -13.84 -23.23 -2.33
C VAL A 211 -13.95 -21.71 -2.48
N PRO A 212 -12.86 -21.00 -2.74
CA PRO A 212 -12.89 -19.53 -2.73
C PRO A 212 -13.51 -18.90 -4.01
N PHE A 213 -13.63 -19.66 -5.10
CA PHE A 213 -14.19 -19.22 -6.39
C PHE A 213 -14.43 -20.42 -7.33
N ASP A 214 -15.22 -20.20 -8.36
CA ASP A 214 -15.47 -21.20 -9.41
C ASP A 214 -14.26 -21.34 -10.34
N ILE A 215 -13.93 -22.59 -10.70
CA ILE A 215 -12.88 -22.95 -11.66
C ILE A 215 -13.52 -23.59 -12.91
N PRO A 216 -12.80 -23.65 -14.06
CA PRO A 216 -13.27 -24.37 -15.24
C PRO A 216 -13.61 -25.85 -14.93
N GLU A 217 -14.55 -26.43 -15.65
CA GLU A 217 -14.92 -27.85 -15.49
C GLU A 217 -13.75 -28.82 -15.77
N SER A 218 -12.78 -28.37 -16.59
CA SER A 218 -11.55 -29.11 -16.87
C SER A 218 -10.56 -29.11 -15.70
N TRP A 219 -10.77 -28.27 -14.66
CA TRP A 219 -9.87 -28.19 -13.50
C TRP A 219 -10.40 -28.99 -12.32
N LYS A 220 -9.54 -29.21 -11.32
CA LYS A 220 -9.90 -29.86 -10.06
C LYS A 220 -9.36 -29.10 -8.86
N TRP A 221 -10.15 -28.90 -7.81
CA TRP A 221 -9.63 -28.50 -6.50
C TRP A 221 -8.97 -29.69 -5.79
N VAL A 222 -7.74 -29.50 -5.31
CA VAL A 222 -6.97 -30.52 -4.59
C VAL A 222 -6.35 -29.95 -3.33
N ARG A 223 -6.05 -30.79 -2.33
CA ARG A 223 -5.26 -30.36 -1.16
C ARG A 223 -3.78 -30.31 -1.53
N LEU A 224 -3.02 -29.33 -1.03
CA LEU A 224 -1.58 -29.21 -1.28
C LEU A 224 -0.84 -30.50 -0.91
N GLN A 225 -1.20 -31.12 0.23
CA GLN A 225 -0.59 -32.40 0.64
C GLN A 225 -0.76 -33.51 -0.39
N ASN A 226 -1.89 -33.52 -1.14
CA ASN A 226 -2.18 -34.58 -2.08
C ASN A 226 -1.31 -34.55 -3.34
N ILE A 227 -0.74 -33.38 -3.65
CA ILE A 227 0.15 -33.17 -4.81
C ILE A 227 1.61 -33.02 -4.42
N ALA A 228 1.96 -33.30 -3.16
CA ALA A 228 3.32 -33.23 -2.63
C ALA A 228 3.84 -34.61 -2.19
N THR A 229 5.13 -34.84 -2.36
CA THR A 229 5.87 -36.00 -1.83
C THR A 229 6.23 -35.84 -0.36
N ALA A 230 6.53 -34.60 0.04
CA ALA A 230 6.89 -34.20 1.39
C ALA A 230 6.35 -32.81 1.69
N LEU A 231 5.89 -32.58 2.94
CA LEU A 231 5.50 -31.27 3.43
C LEU A 231 5.83 -31.17 4.92
N GLY A 232 6.62 -30.18 5.29
CA GLY A 232 7.06 -29.98 6.67
C GLY A 232 7.64 -28.59 6.90
N ASP A 233 8.14 -28.38 8.10
CA ASP A 233 8.86 -27.17 8.49
C ASP A 233 10.28 -27.49 9.00
N GLY A 234 10.99 -26.44 9.36
CA GLY A 234 12.32 -26.55 9.91
C GLY A 234 12.34 -26.86 11.42
N ILE A 235 13.44 -26.53 12.05
CA ILE A 235 13.72 -26.81 13.45
C ILE A 235 12.91 -25.86 14.34
N HIS A 236 12.25 -26.38 15.37
CA HIS A 236 11.56 -25.60 16.39
C HIS A 236 12.47 -25.12 17.54
N GLY A 237 13.74 -25.53 17.54
CA GLY A 237 14.77 -25.11 18.49
C GLY A 237 15.85 -24.24 17.86
N THR A 238 16.83 -23.86 18.64
CA THR A 238 18.02 -23.17 18.18
C THR A 238 19.14 -24.21 17.92
N PRO A 239 19.63 -24.35 16.69
CA PRO A 239 20.78 -25.24 16.41
C PRO A 239 22.08 -24.66 16.99
N GLN A 240 23.12 -25.48 17.06
CA GLN A 240 24.45 -25.00 17.45
C GLN A 240 25.07 -24.22 16.29
N TYR A 241 25.18 -22.90 16.47
CA TYR A 241 25.81 -22.05 15.46
C TYR A 241 27.32 -22.13 15.53
N THR A 242 27.96 -22.07 14.37
CA THR A 242 29.42 -22.00 14.25
C THR A 242 29.82 -20.93 13.24
N ILE A 243 31.04 -20.44 13.35
CA ILE A 243 31.61 -19.48 12.38
C ILE A 243 32.22 -20.30 11.24
N ASN A 244 31.93 -19.97 10.00
CA ASN A 244 32.42 -20.64 8.80
C ASN A 244 32.11 -22.16 8.77
N GLY A 245 30.89 -22.55 9.19
CA GLY A 245 30.45 -23.94 9.24
C GLY A 245 30.11 -24.54 7.87
N GLY A 246 29.94 -23.73 6.84
CA GLY A 246 29.69 -24.17 5.47
C GLY A 246 28.23 -24.52 5.17
N TYR A 247 27.35 -24.60 6.17
CA TYR A 247 25.91 -24.85 6.04
C TYR A 247 25.10 -23.71 6.66
N TYR A 248 24.04 -23.28 6.00
CA TYR A 248 23.30 -22.09 6.38
C TYR A 248 21.97 -22.40 7.07
N PHE A 249 21.65 -21.65 8.12
CA PHE A 249 20.37 -21.74 8.81
C PHE A 249 19.39 -20.71 8.22
N ILE A 250 18.41 -21.22 7.46
CA ILE A 250 17.48 -20.42 6.67
C ILE A 250 16.13 -20.30 7.37
N ASN A 251 15.63 -19.08 7.47
CA ASN A 251 14.31 -18.73 7.97
C ASN A 251 13.48 -18.05 6.87
N GLY A 252 12.21 -17.74 7.15
CA GLY A 252 11.32 -17.09 6.20
C GLY A 252 11.83 -15.74 5.66
N ASN A 253 12.69 -15.02 6.39
CA ASN A 253 13.32 -13.77 5.96
C ASN A 253 14.51 -13.95 4.99
N ASN A 254 14.91 -15.18 4.75
CA ASN A 254 15.91 -15.52 3.74
C ASN A 254 15.28 -15.96 2.41
N LEU A 255 13.95 -15.99 2.33
CA LEU A 255 13.23 -16.38 1.12
C LEU A 255 12.75 -15.10 0.40
N ALA A 256 13.12 -14.94 -0.85
CA ALA A 256 12.73 -13.79 -1.65
C ALA A 256 12.65 -14.12 -3.13
N GLU A 257 11.50 -13.85 -3.74
CA GLU A 257 11.27 -13.88 -5.19
C GLU A 257 11.80 -15.12 -5.93
N GLY A 258 11.65 -16.29 -5.30
CA GLY A 258 12.07 -17.55 -5.87
C GLY A 258 13.51 -17.96 -5.52
N LYS A 259 14.26 -17.15 -4.76
CA LYS A 259 15.66 -17.41 -4.40
C LYS A 259 15.86 -17.47 -2.89
N ILE A 260 16.85 -18.27 -2.46
CA ILE A 260 17.33 -18.26 -1.09
C ILE A 260 18.42 -17.19 -0.96
N GLU A 261 18.14 -16.14 -0.19
CA GLU A 261 19.10 -15.06 0.08
C GLU A 261 19.97 -15.41 1.29
N ILE A 262 21.23 -15.71 1.03
CA ILE A 262 22.25 -15.86 2.08
C ILE A 262 22.84 -14.48 2.35
N LYS A 263 22.45 -13.88 3.47
CA LYS A 263 22.89 -12.55 3.91
C LYS A 263 24.18 -12.67 4.72
N PRO A 264 24.97 -11.58 4.86
CA PRO A 264 26.20 -11.60 5.64
C PRO A 264 26.03 -12.03 7.11
N ASP A 265 24.85 -11.80 7.69
CA ASP A 265 24.47 -12.16 9.05
C ASP A 265 23.73 -13.50 9.15
N THR A 266 23.54 -14.23 8.03
CA THR A 266 22.92 -15.56 8.02
C THR A 266 23.76 -16.52 8.86
N LYS A 267 23.13 -17.11 9.87
CA LYS A 267 23.78 -18.04 10.80
C LYS A 267 24.21 -19.31 10.08
N GLN A 268 25.35 -19.87 10.50
CA GLN A 268 25.88 -21.11 9.95
C GLN A 268 25.97 -22.19 11.03
N VAL A 269 25.97 -23.42 10.57
CA VAL A 269 26.17 -24.62 11.39
C VAL A 269 27.25 -25.52 10.76
N ASP A 270 27.82 -26.43 11.54
CA ASP A 270 28.76 -27.40 11.03
C ASP A 270 28.08 -28.63 10.36
N ALA A 271 28.87 -29.49 9.78
CA ALA A 271 28.38 -30.69 9.09
C ALA A 271 27.61 -31.65 10.02
N SER A 272 28.00 -31.75 11.30
CA SER A 272 27.30 -32.61 12.27
C SER A 272 25.88 -32.12 12.55
N GLU A 273 25.71 -30.82 12.76
CA GLU A 273 24.43 -30.21 13.00
C GLU A 273 23.57 -30.20 11.73
N TYR A 274 24.19 -30.05 10.54
CA TYR A 274 23.52 -30.21 9.26
C TYR A 274 22.95 -31.62 9.09
N GLU A 275 23.74 -32.67 9.26
CA GLU A 275 23.28 -34.07 9.11
C GLU A 275 22.13 -34.41 10.05
N LYS A 276 22.14 -33.88 11.26
CA LYS A 276 21.10 -34.06 12.26
C LYS A 276 19.76 -33.42 11.86
N HIS A 277 19.80 -32.31 11.11
CA HIS A 277 18.63 -31.46 10.87
C HIS A 277 18.26 -31.30 9.38
N LYS A 278 19.05 -31.86 8.46
CA LYS A 278 18.75 -31.80 7.03
C LYS A 278 17.35 -32.35 6.72
N LYS A 279 16.71 -31.78 5.73
CA LYS A 279 15.39 -32.20 5.24
C LYS A 279 15.52 -32.86 3.86
N PRO A 280 14.58 -33.74 3.46
CA PRO A 280 14.58 -34.34 2.13
C PRO A 280 14.09 -33.32 1.09
N LEU A 281 14.95 -32.38 0.74
CA LEU A 281 14.71 -31.38 -0.28
C LEU A 281 15.23 -31.86 -1.63
N ASP A 282 14.53 -31.51 -2.71
CA ASP A 282 14.87 -31.85 -4.09
C ASP A 282 14.60 -30.68 -5.04
N ALA A 283 14.88 -30.85 -6.33
CA ALA A 283 14.66 -29.83 -7.36
C ALA A 283 13.18 -29.39 -7.53
N ASN A 284 12.22 -30.19 -7.01
CA ASN A 284 10.80 -29.87 -7.02
C ASN A 284 10.33 -29.21 -5.71
N THR A 285 11.26 -28.91 -4.81
CA THR A 285 10.95 -28.31 -3.51
C THR A 285 10.74 -26.80 -3.62
N ILE A 286 9.63 -26.36 -3.04
CA ILE A 286 9.35 -24.95 -2.77
C ILE A 286 9.48 -24.72 -1.27
N LEU A 287 10.21 -23.68 -0.90
CA LEU A 287 10.28 -23.14 0.45
C LEU A 287 9.34 -21.95 0.55
N ILE A 288 8.55 -21.84 1.61
CA ILE A 288 7.64 -20.74 1.84
C ILE A 288 7.65 -20.26 3.29
N SER A 289 7.68 -18.97 3.51
CA SER A 289 7.55 -18.39 4.85
C SER A 289 6.10 -18.50 5.35
N ILE A 290 5.94 -19.17 6.49
CA ILE A 290 4.64 -19.36 7.17
C ILE A 290 4.52 -18.58 8.47
N ASN A 291 5.57 -17.84 8.86
CA ASN A 291 5.59 -17.06 10.10
C ASN A 291 6.29 -15.71 9.88
N GLY A 292 5.69 -14.64 10.37
CA GLY A 292 6.19 -13.27 10.16
C GLY A 292 5.86 -12.74 8.76
N THR A 293 6.79 -12.85 7.84
CA THR A 293 6.62 -12.46 6.41
C THR A 293 5.97 -13.58 5.59
N ILE A 294 4.70 -13.88 5.86
CA ILE A 294 3.98 -14.95 5.17
C ILE A 294 3.98 -14.73 3.65
N GLY A 295 4.26 -15.81 2.89
CA GLY A 295 4.17 -15.82 1.43
C GLY A 295 5.50 -15.58 0.70
N ASN A 296 6.56 -15.17 1.38
CA ASN A 296 7.89 -15.19 0.77
C ASN A 296 8.26 -16.63 0.42
N TYR A 297 8.75 -16.85 -0.79
CA TYR A 297 9.08 -18.20 -1.27
C TYR A 297 10.43 -18.23 -1.97
N ALA A 298 11.01 -19.45 -2.07
CA ALA A 298 12.20 -19.74 -2.86
C ALA A 298 12.11 -21.17 -3.44
N PHE A 299 12.76 -21.37 -4.57
CA PHE A 299 13.07 -22.73 -5.07
C PHE A 299 14.35 -23.22 -4.40
N TYR A 300 14.39 -24.50 -4.09
CA TYR A 300 15.62 -25.14 -3.60
C TYR A 300 16.46 -25.54 -4.81
N GLU A 301 17.69 -25.06 -4.84
CA GLU A 301 18.68 -25.29 -5.91
C GLU A 301 19.95 -25.97 -5.35
N GLU A 302 19.76 -26.95 -4.45
CA GLU A 302 20.82 -27.74 -3.82
C GLU A 302 21.73 -26.94 -2.86
N GLU A 303 21.26 -25.81 -2.33
CA GLU A 303 22.01 -25.08 -1.32
C GLU A 303 22.21 -25.90 -0.04
N PRO A 304 23.38 -25.78 0.61
CA PRO A 304 23.71 -26.51 1.85
C PRO A 304 23.00 -25.85 3.04
N ILE A 305 21.70 -26.13 3.22
CA ILE A 305 20.85 -25.43 4.18
C ILE A 305 20.17 -26.36 5.18
N ILE A 306 19.91 -25.84 6.37
CA ILE A 306 18.92 -26.34 7.31
C ILE A 306 17.84 -25.26 7.51
N LEU A 307 16.62 -25.69 7.78
CA LEU A 307 15.46 -24.80 7.86
C LEU A 307 15.06 -24.53 9.32
N GLY A 308 14.76 -23.27 9.63
CA GLY A 308 14.10 -22.87 10.87
C GLY A 308 12.59 -22.96 10.77
N LYS A 309 11.90 -22.91 11.90
CA LYS A 309 10.44 -23.09 12.03
C LYS A 309 9.58 -22.13 11.21
N SER A 310 10.13 -21.00 10.75
CA SER A 310 9.41 -20.02 9.94
C SER A 310 9.41 -20.36 8.44
N ALA A 311 10.20 -21.33 8.01
CA ALA A 311 10.27 -21.84 6.64
C ALA A 311 9.58 -23.20 6.54
N CYS A 312 8.45 -23.25 5.84
CA CYS A 312 7.79 -24.48 5.41
C CYS A 312 8.40 -24.91 4.08
N TYR A 313 8.54 -26.22 3.88
CA TYR A 313 8.92 -26.79 2.60
C TYR A 313 7.87 -27.80 2.13
N PHE A 314 7.71 -27.89 0.82
CA PHE A 314 6.97 -28.98 0.20
C PHE A 314 7.58 -29.30 -1.17
N SER A 315 7.75 -30.60 -1.44
CA SER A 315 8.28 -31.10 -2.70
C SER A 315 7.13 -31.64 -3.53
N LEU A 316 6.98 -31.15 -4.75
CA LEU A 316 5.85 -31.48 -5.63
C LEU A 316 6.06 -32.81 -6.35
N LEU A 317 4.98 -33.55 -6.59
CA LEU A 317 4.95 -34.72 -7.47
C LEU A 317 5.09 -34.30 -8.94
N ASN A 318 5.52 -35.23 -9.79
CA ASN A 318 5.54 -35.02 -11.23
C ASN A 318 4.13 -34.68 -11.74
N GLY A 319 4.06 -33.85 -12.78
CA GLY A 319 2.78 -33.33 -13.30
C GLY A 319 2.30 -32.04 -12.62
N VAL A 320 2.97 -31.57 -11.59
CA VAL A 320 2.69 -30.26 -10.96
C VAL A 320 3.82 -29.28 -11.25
N CYS A 321 3.50 -28.21 -11.95
CA CYS A 321 4.45 -27.14 -12.27
C CYS A 321 4.69 -26.26 -11.05
N LYS A 322 5.94 -26.22 -10.55
CA LYS A 322 6.29 -25.44 -9.35
C LYS A 322 6.07 -23.93 -9.54
N GLU A 323 6.30 -23.42 -10.74
CA GLU A 323 6.09 -22.02 -11.09
C GLU A 323 4.58 -21.65 -11.03
N TYR A 324 3.70 -22.55 -11.49
CA TYR A 324 2.26 -22.38 -11.37
C TYR A 324 1.80 -22.33 -9.90
N ILE A 325 2.32 -23.23 -9.06
CA ILE A 325 2.04 -23.19 -7.62
C ILE A 325 2.52 -21.86 -7.00
N CYS A 326 3.67 -21.33 -7.42
CA CYS A 326 4.13 -20.03 -6.95
C CYS A 326 3.23 -18.87 -7.41
N ILE A 327 2.63 -18.94 -8.61
CA ILE A 327 1.61 -17.97 -9.04
C ILE A 327 0.42 -18.00 -8.08
N PHE A 328 -0.06 -19.20 -7.72
CA PHE A 328 -1.14 -19.35 -6.74
C PHE A 328 -0.74 -18.79 -5.36
N LEU A 329 0.46 -19.07 -4.86
CA LEU A 329 0.96 -18.57 -3.58
C LEU A 329 1.15 -17.04 -3.54
N LYS A 330 1.33 -16.39 -4.70
CA LYS A 330 1.36 -14.91 -4.85
C LYS A 330 -0.02 -14.29 -4.95
N SER A 331 -1.08 -15.08 -5.13
CA SER A 331 -2.42 -14.59 -5.32
C SER A 331 -3.06 -14.06 -4.03
N LYS A 332 -4.02 -13.16 -4.19
CA LYS A 332 -4.85 -12.70 -3.06
C LYS A 332 -5.52 -13.86 -2.32
N VAL A 333 -5.89 -14.92 -3.02
CA VAL A 333 -6.57 -16.09 -2.46
C VAL A 333 -5.72 -16.79 -1.41
N PHE A 334 -4.45 -17.03 -1.69
CA PHE A 334 -3.53 -17.60 -0.70
C PHE A 334 -3.37 -16.69 0.52
N PHE A 335 -3.21 -15.38 0.31
CA PHE A 335 -3.07 -14.45 1.43
C PHE A 335 -4.32 -14.32 2.29
N ASP A 336 -5.51 -14.40 1.68
CA ASP A 336 -6.79 -14.40 2.41
C ASP A 336 -6.95 -15.69 3.21
N TYR A 337 -6.65 -16.85 2.61
CA TYR A 337 -6.60 -18.14 3.29
C TYR A 337 -5.60 -18.11 4.48
N ALA A 338 -4.37 -17.67 4.23
CA ALA A 338 -3.35 -17.57 5.25
C ALA A 338 -3.75 -16.63 6.40
N ARG A 339 -4.53 -15.58 6.10
CA ARG A 339 -5.04 -14.64 7.12
C ARG A 339 -6.15 -15.26 7.97
N GLN A 340 -7.03 -16.04 7.38
CA GLN A 340 -8.12 -16.75 8.08
C GLN A 340 -7.55 -17.85 8.99
N GLU A 341 -6.56 -18.59 8.52
CA GLU A 341 -5.91 -19.69 9.21
C GLU A 341 -4.86 -19.26 10.26
N ALA A 342 -4.48 -17.97 10.28
CA ALA A 342 -3.48 -17.46 11.21
C ALA A 342 -3.99 -17.45 12.66
N THR A 343 -3.27 -18.12 13.56
CA THR A 343 -3.70 -18.40 14.93
C THR A 343 -3.33 -17.34 15.98
N GLN A 344 -2.59 -16.26 15.62
CA GLN A 344 -2.09 -15.27 16.59
C GLN A 344 -2.24 -13.83 16.11
N THR A 345 -2.56 -12.94 17.07
CA THR A 345 -2.75 -11.49 16.81
C THR A 345 -1.44 -10.72 16.68
N THR A 346 -0.37 -11.14 17.35
CA THR A 346 0.91 -10.41 17.42
C THR A 346 1.89 -10.84 16.33
N ILE A 347 2.02 -12.16 16.09
CA ILE A 347 2.81 -12.70 14.98
C ILE A 347 1.95 -13.69 14.21
N LYS A 348 1.58 -13.36 12.99
CA LYS A 348 0.79 -14.25 12.12
C LYS A 348 1.57 -15.51 11.83
N ASN A 349 0.97 -16.67 12.09
CA ASN A 349 1.57 -17.98 11.85
C ASN A 349 0.54 -18.90 11.19
N VAL A 350 0.85 -19.42 10.02
CA VAL A 350 0.07 -20.44 9.33
C VAL A 350 0.59 -21.81 9.76
N SER A 351 -0.27 -22.65 10.30
CA SER A 351 0.12 -23.97 10.79
C SER A 351 0.47 -24.92 9.63
N LEU A 352 1.31 -25.94 9.89
CA LEU A 352 1.54 -27.02 8.91
C LEU A 352 0.25 -27.77 8.57
N LYS A 353 -0.70 -27.86 9.52
CA LYS A 353 -2.01 -28.44 9.25
C LYS A 353 -2.75 -27.61 8.20
N SER A 354 -2.77 -26.29 8.34
CA SER A 354 -3.40 -25.39 7.36
C SER A 354 -2.70 -25.48 6.01
N MET A 355 -1.36 -25.54 5.98
CA MET A 355 -0.64 -25.74 4.71
C MET A 355 -0.99 -27.07 4.02
N ARG A 356 -1.16 -28.16 4.76
CA ARG A 356 -1.62 -29.45 4.21
C ARG A 356 -3.02 -29.39 3.65
N MET A 357 -3.91 -28.66 4.35
CA MET A 357 -5.33 -28.49 4.00
C MET A 357 -5.55 -27.45 2.89
N LEU A 358 -4.56 -26.67 2.52
CA LEU A 358 -4.67 -25.59 1.52
C LEU A 358 -5.31 -26.10 0.22
N PRO A 359 -6.48 -25.58 -0.18
CA PRO A 359 -7.08 -25.91 -1.46
C PRO A 359 -6.32 -25.21 -2.59
N VAL A 360 -5.91 -25.99 -3.59
CA VAL A 360 -5.15 -25.55 -4.76
C VAL A 360 -5.92 -25.90 -6.01
N PRO A 361 -6.16 -24.97 -6.96
CA PRO A 361 -6.76 -25.30 -8.24
C PRO A 361 -5.73 -26.00 -9.14
N LEU A 362 -6.05 -27.14 -9.67
CA LEU A 362 -5.17 -27.98 -10.49
C LEU A 362 -5.67 -28.05 -11.94
N PRO A 363 -5.08 -27.26 -12.86
CA PRO A 363 -5.31 -27.40 -14.31
C PRO A 363 -4.55 -28.60 -14.87
N PRO A 364 -4.84 -29.04 -16.10
CA PRO A 364 -3.95 -29.93 -16.87
C PRO A 364 -2.54 -29.39 -16.95
N LEU A 365 -1.52 -30.26 -16.96
CA LEU A 365 -0.10 -29.84 -16.92
C LEU A 365 0.27 -28.88 -18.07
N ALA A 366 -0.24 -29.14 -19.27
CA ALA A 366 0.02 -28.27 -20.43
C ALA A 366 -0.53 -26.86 -20.21
N GLU A 367 -1.73 -26.75 -19.61
CA GLU A 367 -2.34 -25.46 -19.27
C GLU A 367 -1.57 -24.76 -18.14
N GLN A 368 -1.10 -25.46 -17.10
CA GLN A 368 -0.22 -24.86 -16.07
C GLN A 368 0.98 -24.15 -16.72
N LYS A 369 1.65 -24.81 -17.68
CA LYS A 369 2.80 -24.24 -18.41
C LYS A 369 2.42 -23.02 -19.25
N ARG A 370 1.26 -23.05 -19.92
CA ARG A 370 0.76 -21.90 -20.71
C ARG A 370 0.41 -20.70 -19.81
N ILE A 371 -0.17 -20.97 -18.64
CA ILE A 371 -0.42 -19.92 -17.64
C ILE A 371 0.88 -19.28 -17.19
N VAL A 372 1.91 -20.08 -16.86
CA VAL A 372 3.22 -19.58 -16.47
C VAL A 372 3.82 -18.70 -17.57
N ALA A 373 3.89 -19.21 -18.81
CA ALA A 373 4.44 -18.47 -19.93
C ALA A 373 3.70 -17.13 -20.17
N LYS A 374 2.35 -17.14 -20.01
CA LYS A 374 1.56 -15.92 -20.18
C LYS A 374 1.79 -14.91 -19.06
N ILE A 375 1.99 -15.37 -17.84
CA ILE A 375 2.36 -14.52 -16.70
C ILE A 375 3.75 -13.89 -16.92
N GLU A 376 4.73 -14.67 -17.36
CA GLU A 376 6.08 -14.19 -17.67
C GLU A 376 6.09 -13.16 -18.81
N GLU A 377 5.18 -13.25 -19.76
CA GLU A 377 4.96 -12.25 -20.80
C GLU A 377 4.35 -10.96 -20.24
N LEU A 378 3.31 -11.06 -19.39
CA LEU A 378 2.48 -9.92 -19.00
C LEU A 378 3.03 -9.11 -17.81
N LEU A 379 3.65 -9.77 -16.80
CA LEU A 379 4.12 -9.05 -15.60
C LEU A 379 5.18 -7.97 -15.90
N PRO A 380 6.17 -8.20 -16.80
CA PRO A 380 7.12 -7.14 -17.15
C PRO A 380 6.48 -5.95 -17.86
N LEU A 381 5.35 -6.16 -18.56
CA LEU A 381 4.61 -5.05 -19.19
C LEU A 381 3.97 -4.14 -18.13
N CYS A 382 3.49 -4.71 -17.03
CA CYS A 382 2.95 -3.92 -15.91
C CYS A 382 4.01 -3.02 -15.26
N GLU A 383 5.28 -3.43 -15.26
CA GLU A 383 6.39 -2.62 -14.71
C GLU A 383 6.71 -1.40 -15.57
N ARG A 384 6.45 -1.46 -16.88
CA ARG A 384 6.62 -0.34 -17.81
C ARG A 384 5.51 0.71 -17.71
N LEU A 385 4.46 0.44 -16.97
CA LEU A 385 3.34 1.37 -16.73
C LEU A 385 3.60 2.35 -15.57
N LYS A 386 4.80 2.32 -15.00
CA LYS A 386 5.23 3.25 -13.92
C LYS A 386 5.61 4.62 -14.44
#